data_96cda36a54647a334356f8bced998ff1
#
_entry.id   96cda36a54647a334356f8bced998ff1
#
_cell.length_a   1.000
_cell.length_b   1.000
_cell.length_c   1.000
_cell.angle_alpha   90.00
_cell.angle_beta   90.00
_cell.angle_gamma   90.00
#
_symmetry.space_group_name_H-M   'P 1'
#
loop_
_entity.id
_entity.type
_entity.pdbx_description
1 polymer ?
#
loop_
_entity_poly.entity_id
_entity_poly.type
_entity_poly.pdbx_seq_one_letter_code
_entity_poly.pdbx_strand_id
1 'polypeptide(L)'
;MKFIEDNYENMVKDLSDLVKHNSKLSDDALPFGKENRAVIEEAIRIMDEKGFKTENVDYYACYGEIGQGDQTIGLVCHLDIVPCGEGWDSDPFVLTKKGDRLYGRGTSDDKGPAVASMYALKYLKDTNYPLKKKVRLILGCNEETGSQCIKHYVNKYGSVDMGFTPDGSFPGIYAEKGMVGGALVGPSKIIDIKGGEARNIVCKKVSCKLPLNSFDENKFKSYLDSNDVKYEINGEDVTVYGIAAHGASPDLGMNAINYLFEALYNADFNDEYVNFFHKFIGLDLHGEKMGFEGIADEETNTSVNIGVISKKDGKITASVDMRFPIKSHVKDAKALLDKVKENDCAFEFINGIEPLYFDQDKPMIKAMLKAYEDVTGEKNAKMIAIGGGTYAKSMDNIVAFGSAFDEDANHIHDANESMSIEEFKKQVEIYIEAIKNLNEV
;
A
#
# COMPACT_ATOMS: atom_id res chain seq x y z
N MET A 1 -15.07 -26.10 -4.56
CA MET A 1 -14.77 -27.07 -5.70
C MET A 1 -14.03 -28.30 -5.19
N LYS A 2 -14.35 -29.53 -5.74
CA LYS A 2 -13.61 -30.78 -5.35
C LYS A 2 -12.10 -30.67 -5.54
N PHE A 3 -11.64 -30.07 -6.65
CA PHE A 3 -10.22 -29.86 -6.92
C PHE A 3 -9.50 -29.11 -5.77
N ILE A 4 -10.12 -28.10 -5.20
CA ILE A 4 -9.55 -27.33 -4.10
C ILE A 4 -9.44 -28.16 -2.83
N GLU A 5 -10.49 -28.93 -2.51
CA GLU A 5 -10.46 -29.83 -1.35
C GLU A 5 -9.39 -30.91 -1.49
N ASP A 6 -9.25 -31.50 -2.67
CA ASP A 6 -8.25 -32.52 -2.96
C ASP A 6 -6.80 -31.96 -2.93
N ASN A 7 -6.61 -30.66 -3.13
CA ASN A 7 -5.30 -29.98 -3.15
C ASN A 7 -5.02 -29.10 -1.91
N TYR A 8 -5.94 -28.98 -0.97
CA TYR A 8 -5.83 -28.04 0.14
C TYR A 8 -4.53 -28.20 0.95
N GLU A 9 -4.16 -29.42 1.32
CA GLU A 9 -2.93 -29.66 2.08
C GLU A 9 -1.67 -29.28 1.28
N ASN A 10 -1.68 -29.45 -0.04
CA ASN A 10 -0.59 -29.01 -0.91
C ASN A 10 -0.56 -27.48 -1.01
N MET A 11 -1.73 -26.80 -1.06
CA MET A 11 -1.81 -25.32 -1.03
C MET A 11 -1.21 -24.77 0.26
N VAL A 12 -1.56 -25.36 1.41
CA VAL A 12 -1.01 -24.96 2.72
C VAL A 12 0.49 -25.20 2.79
N LYS A 13 0.98 -26.34 2.26
CA LYS A 13 2.41 -26.64 2.18
C LYS A 13 3.15 -25.61 1.32
N ASP A 14 2.66 -25.33 0.13
CA ASP A 14 3.30 -24.37 -0.79
C ASP A 14 3.31 -22.94 -0.18
N LEU A 15 2.23 -22.55 0.50
CA LEU A 15 2.19 -21.28 1.25
C LEU A 15 3.23 -21.29 2.39
N SER A 16 3.34 -22.38 3.15
CA SER A 16 4.34 -22.52 4.20
C SER A 16 5.76 -22.42 3.64
N ASP A 17 6.01 -23.00 2.46
CA ASP A 17 7.31 -22.94 1.77
C ASP A 17 7.65 -21.49 1.33
N LEU A 18 6.67 -20.62 1.04
CA LEU A 18 6.91 -19.23 0.74
C LEU A 18 7.03 -18.35 2.01
N VAL A 19 6.16 -18.60 3.01
CA VAL A 19 6.13 -17.80 4.27
C VAL A 19 7.43 -17.91 5.07
N LYS A 20 8.12 -19.05 5.01
CA LYS A 20 9.41 -19.24 5.73
C LYS A 20 10.51 -18.25 5.35
N HIS A 21 10.40 -17.57 4.19
CA HIS A 21 11.36 -16.59 3.73
C HIS A 21 11.06 -15.20 4.27
N ASN A 22 12.01 -14.61 5.02
CA ASN A 22 11.95 -13.21 5.44
C ASN A 22 12.35 -12.29 4.29
N SER A 23 11.53 -12.25 3.27
CA SER A 23 11.75 -11.55 2.00
C SER A 23 11.53 -10.03 2.07
N LYS A 24 11.85 -9.40 3.20
CA LYS A 24 11.91 -7.93 3.27
C LYS A 24 13.11 -7.41 2.48
N LEU A 25 13.00 -6.16 1.99
CA LEU A 25 14.10 -5.49 1.31
C LEU A 25 15.37 -5.50 2.17
N SER A 26 16.49 -5.91 1.58
CA SER A 26 17.83 -5.81 2.19
C SER A 26 18.90 -5.56 1.11
N ASP A 27 20.08 -5.13 1.53
CA ASP A 27 21.23 -4.81 0.66
C ASP A 27 22.30 -5.92 0.64
N ASP A 28 22.02 -7.06 1.26
CA ASP A 28 22.97 -8.17 1.40
C ASP A 28 23.13 -9.00 0.11
N ALA A 29 22.26 -8.79 -0.89
CA ALA A 29 22.41 -9.28 -2.27
C ALA A 29 21.52 -8.46 -3.23
N LEU A 30 22.03 -8.14 -4.43
CA LEU A 30 21.24 -7.49 -5.46
C LEU A 30 20.26 -8.47 -6.11
N PRO A 31 19.06 -8.01 -6.57
CA PRO A 31 18.60 -6.61 -6.47
C PRO A 31 18.02 -6.23 -5.10
N PHE A 32 17.41 -7.14 -4.34
CA PHE A 32 16.57 -6.82 -3.17
C PHE A 32 16.90 -7.61 -1.91
N GLY A 33 17.99 -8.38 -1.93
CA GLY A 33 18.45 -9.18 -0.80
C GLY A 33 18.43 -10.70 -1.06
N LYS A 34 19.13 -11.46 -0.18
CA LYS A 34 19.28 -12.92 -0.31
C LYS A 34 17.95 -13.65 -0.15
N GLU A 35 17.13 -13.24 0.82
CA GLU A 35 15.85 -13.89 1.05
C GLU A 35 14.86 -13.63 -0.10
N ASN A 36 14.94 -12.48 -0.77
CA ASN A 36 14.18 -12.20 -1.99
C ASN A 36 14.63 -13.11 -3.16
N ARG A 37 15.93 -13.41 -3.28
CA ARG A 37 16.39 -14.41 -4.26
C ARG A 37 15.89 -15.81 -3.90
N ALA A 38 16.00 -16.19 -2.64
CA ALA A 38 15.59 -17.51 -2.17
C ALA A 38 14.08 -17.77 -2.37
N VAL A 39 13.22 -16.78 -2.09
CA VAL A 39 11.78 -16.93 -2.31
C VAL A 39 11.41 -17.01 -3.80
N ILE A 40 12.15 -16.33 -4.69
CA ILE A 40 12.01 -16.48 -6.15
C ILE A 40 12.36 -17.91 -6.59
N GLU A 41 13.47 -18.46 -6.11
CA GLU A 41 13.89 -19.84 -6.42
C GLU A 41 12.86 -20.86 -5.90
N GLU A 42 12.32 -20.63 -4.70
CA GLU A 42 11.26 -21.45 -4.13
C GLU A 42 9.97 -21.40 -4.95
N ALA A 43 9.55 -20.19 -5.36
CA ALA A 43 8.36 -20.01 -6.21
C ALA A 43 8.52 -20.71 -7.57
N ILE A 44 9.71 -20.61 -8.20
CA ILE A 44 10.01 -21.31 -9.44
C ILE A 44 9.90 -22.84 -9.22
N ARG A 45 10.50 -23.38 -8.15
CA ARG A 45 10.41 -24.81 -7.82
C ARG A 45 8.95 -25.25 -7.70
N ILE A 46 8.12 -24.51 -6.98
CA ILE A 46 6.69 -24.79 -6.80
C ILE A 46 5.95 -24.77 -8.15
N MET A 47 6.22 -23.81 -9.00
CA MET A 47 5.61 -23.69 -10.33
C MET A 47 6.09 -24.80 -11.29
N ASP A 48 7.38 -25.17 -11.25
CA ASP A 48 7.93 -26.29 -12.03
C ASP A 48 7.29 -27.62 -11.64
N GLU A 49 7.08 -27.89 -10.35
CA GLU A 49 6.36 -29.09 -9.88
C GLU A 49 4.92 -29.16 -10.38
N LYS A 50 4.28 -28.00 -10.65
CA LYS A 50 2.96 -27.92 -11.29
C LYS A 50 3.05 -28.02 -12.82
N GLY A 51 4.27 -28.08 -13.37
CA GLY A 51 4.55 -28.24 -14.80
C GLY A 51 4.24 -26.96 -15.60
N PHE A 52 4.45 -25.78 -15.01
CA PHE A 52 4.40 -24.52 -15.74
C PHE A 52 5.72 -24.31 -16.48
N LYS A 53 5.71 -23.47 -17.52
CA LYS A 53 6.94 -22.96 -18.13
C LYS A 53 7.42 -21.78 -17.30
N THR A 54 8.53 -21.92 -16.63
CA THR A 54 9.05 -20.90 -15.71
C THR A 54 10.27 -20.17 -16.24
N GLU A 55 10.49 -18.96 -15.73
CA GLU A 55 11.70 -18.18 -15.98
C GLU A 55 12.00 -17.28 -14.77
N ASN A 56 13.30 -17.19 -14.41
CA ASN A 56 13.85 -16.21 -13.48
C ASN A 56 14.20 -14.93 -14.25
N VAL A 57 13.60 -13.82 -13.87
CA VAL A 57 13.82 -12.50 -14.50
C VAL A 57 14.85 -11.73 -13.69
N ASP A 58 16.11 -12.17 -13.77
CA ASP A 58 17.28 -11.51 -13.18
C ASP A 58 17.15 -11.29 -11.65
N TYR A 59 16.40 -12.14 -10.94
CA TYR A 59 16.04 -12.00 -9.52
C TYR A 59 15.23 -10.75 -9.16
N TYR A 60 14.74 -9.99 -10.13
CA TYR A 60 13.74 -8.95 -9.92
C TYR A 60 12.35 -9.56 -9.77
N ALA A 61 12.06 -10.56 -10.58
CA ALA A 61 10.81 -11.29 -10.59
C ALA A 61 11.05 -12.71 -11.13
N CYS A 62 10.01 -13.53 -11.07
CA CYS A 62 9.91 -14.75 -11.88
C CYS A 62 8.51 -14.86 -12.48
N TYR A 63 8.33 -15.76 -13.43
CA TYR A 63 7.00 -16.10 -13.90
C TYR A 63 6.83 -17.58 -14.17
N GLY A 64 5.56 -18.03 -14.11
CA GLY A 64 5.11 -19.32 -14.61
C GLY A 64 4.00 -19.15 -15.63
N GLU A 65 4.06 -19.87 -16.76
CA GLU A 65 3.14 -19.69 -17.88
C GLU A 65 2.49 -21.02 -18.29
N ILE A 66 1.21 -20.94 -18.66
CA ILE A 66 0.45 -22.04 -19.30
C ILE A 66 -0.29 -21.51 -20.53
N GLY A 67 -0.80 -22.42 -21.35
CA GLY A 67 -1.56 -22.05 -22.56
C GLY A 67 -0.67 -21.62 -23.72
N GLN A 68 -1.31 -21.19 -24.78
CA GLN A 68 -0.68 -20.73 -26.02
C GLN A 68 -1.53 -19.59 -26.62
N GLY A 69 -0.96 -18.79 -27.52
CA GLY A 69 -1.64 -17.68 -28.18
C GLY A 69 -0.78 -16.44 -28.25
N ASP A 70 -1.27 -15.43 -28.96
CA ASP A 70 -0.54 -14.17 -29.14
C ASP A 70 -0.77 -13.21 -27.97
N GLN A 71 -1.96 -13.27 -27.35
CA GLN A 71 -2.30 -12.45 -26.19
C GLN A 71 -1.94 -13.15 -24.87
N THR A 72 -1.68 -12.35 -23.83
CA THR A 72 -1.34 -12.80 -22.49
C THR A 72 -2.29 -12.23 -21.45
N ILE A 73 -2.93 -13.12 -20.68
CA ILE A 73 -3.61 -12.78 -19.40
C ILE A 73 -2.55 -12.83 -18.31
N GLY A 74 -2.34 -11.72 -17.60
CA GLY A 74 -1.39 -11.63 -16.50
C GLY A 74 -2.07 -11.69 -15.14
N LEU A 75 -1.53 -12.50 -14.22
CA LEU A 75 -1.73 -12.38 -12.79
C LEU A 75 -0.41 -11.90 -12.21
N VAL A 76 -0.43 -10.81 -11.44
CA VAL A 76 0.81 -10.17 -10.98
C VAL A 76 0.77 -10.07 -9.46
N CYS A 77 1.59 -10.86 -8.78
CA CYS A 77 1.68 -10.91 -7.32
C CYS A 77 3.08 -10.52 -6.85
N HIS A 78 3.22 -10.27 -5.54
CA HIS A 78 4.53 -10.08 -4.95
C HIS A 78 4.89 -11.14 -3.91
N LEU A 79 6.18 -11.30 -3.68
CA LEU A 79 6.75 -12.25 -2.72
C LEU A 79 7.55 -11.54 -1.62
N ASP A 80 7.82 -10.24 -1.78
CA ASP A 80 8.39 -9.42 -0.72
C ASP A 80 7.37 -9.11 0.36
N ILE A 81 7.84 -8.66 1.50
CA ILE A 81 7.05 -8.40 2.70
C ILE A 81 7.52 -7.13 3.40
N VAL A 82 6.61 -6.47 4.11
CA VAL A 82 6.97 -5.44 5.09
C VAL A 82 7.70 -6.05 6.30
N PRO A 83 8.47 -5.27 7.09
CA PRO A 83 9.02 -5.72 8.36
C PRO A 83 7.93 -6.26 9.30
N CYS A 84 8.21 -7.34 10.02
CA CYS A 84 7.20 -7.99 10.86
C CYS A 84 6.75 -7.15 12.08
N GLY A 85 7.61 -6.26 12.58
CA GLY A 85 7.32 -5.54 13.83
C GLY A 85 7.33 -6.45 15.06
N GLU A 86 6.73 -5.96 16.14
CA GLU A 86 6.58 -6.68 17.41
C GLU A 86 5.12 -7.04 17.67
N GLY A 87 4.85 -7.93 18.61
CA GLY A 87 3.49 -8.28 19.03
C GLY A 87 2.92 -9.55 18.41
N TRP A 88 3.72 -10.37 17.75
CA TRP A 88 3.30 -11.65 17.19
C TRP A 88 3.10 -12.71 18.29
N ASP A 89 2.00 -13.45 18.21
CA ASP A 89 1.69 -14.60 19.10
C ASP A 89 2.42 -15.90 18.69
N SER A 90 2.95 -15.94 17.48
CA SER A 90 3.72 -17.06 16.90
C SER A 90 4.80 -16.52 15.99
N ASP A 91 5.79 -17.33 15.63
CA ASP A 91 6.84 -16.94 14.68
C ASP A 91 6.21 -16.53 13.33
N PRO A 92 6.40 -15.28 12.86
CA PRO A 92 5.82 -14.80 11.60
C PRO A 92 6.27 -15.57 10.35
N PHE A 93 7.38 -16.31 10.42
CA PHE A 93 7.94 -17.11 9.33
C PHE A 93 7.61 -18.59 9.42
N VAL A 94 6.75 -18.97 10.36
CA VAL A 94 6.21 -20.33 10.52
C VAL A 94 4.71 -20.30 10.34
N LEU A 95 4.23 -20.73 9.16
CA LEU A 95 2.80 -20.75 8.88
C LEU A 95 2.07 -21.56 9.97
N THR A 96 1.21 -20.91 10.72
CA THR A 96 0.53 -21.47 11.88
C THR A 96 -0.97 -21.47 11.68
N LYS A 97 -1.59 -22.66 11.69
CA LYS A 97 -3.04 -22.81 11.66
C LYS A 97 -3.61 -22.70 13.08
N LYS A 98 -4.52 -21.73 13.29
CA LYS A 98 -5.30 -21.60 14.53
C LYS A 98 -6.79 -21.47 14.16
N GLY A 99 -7.59 -22.46 14.51
CA GLY A 99 -9.00 -22.50 14.11
C GLY A 99 -9.17 -22.59 12.59
N ASP A 100 -9.86 -21.64 12.03
CA ASP A 100 -10.17 -21.49 10.60
C ASP A 100 -9.23 -20.53 9.86
N ARG A 101 -8.15 -20.07 10.49
CA ARG A 101 -7.20 -19.13 9.91
C ARG A 101 -5.77 -19.66 9.83
N LEU A 102 -5.03 -19.14 8.85
CA LEU A 102 -3.61 -19.36 8.63
C LEU A 102 -2.86 -18.08 8.98
N TYR A 103 -1.96 -18.13 9.97
CA TYR A 103 -1.18 -17.00 10.48
C TYR A 103 0.26 -17.05 9.99
N GLY A 104 0.79 -15.92 9.58
CA GLY A 104 2.16 -15.73 9.14
C GLY A 104 2.30 -14.48 8.28
N ARG A 105 3.48 -13.85 8.26
CA ARG A 105 3.73 -12.67 7.44
C ARG A 105 3.69 -13.05 5.95
N GLY A 106 2.88 -12.34 5.15
CA GLY A 106 2.65 -12.61 3.75
C GLY A 106 1.50 -13.60 3.48
N THR A 107 0.78 -14.06 4.50
CA THR A 107 -0.36 -14.98 4.28
C THR A 107 -1.50 -14.31 3.53
N SER A 108 -1.75 -13.03 3.78
CA SER A 108 -2.77 -12.25 3.11
C SER A 108 -2.18 -11.33 2.03
N ASP A 109 -0.95 -10.84 2.26
CA ASP A 109 -0.28 -9.84 1.45
C ASP A 109 1.17 -10.26 1.15
N ASP A 110 1.47 -10.89 0.01
CA ASP A 110 0.63 -11.34 -1.11
C ASP A 110 0.96 -12.81 -1.46
N LYS A 111 1.74 -13.53 -0.57
CA LYS A 111 2.18 -14.93 -0.81
C LYS A 111 1.01 -15.92 -0.88
N GLY A 112 -0.05 -15.69 -0.08
CA GLY A 112 -1.27 -16.49 -0.13
C GLY A 112 -2.00 -16.36 -1.46
N PRO A 113 -2.34 -15.15 -1.91
CA PRO A 113 -2.90 -14.90 -3.24
C PRO A 113 -2.02 -15.40 -4.39
N ALA A 114 -0.68 -15.32 -4.26
CA ALA A 114 0.24 -15.92 -5.22
C ALA A 114 0.06 -17.44 -5.31
N VAL A 115 -0.04 -18.14 -4.18
CA VAL A 115 -0.34 -19.57 -4.16
C VAL A 115 -1.74 -19.86 -4.72
N ALA A 116 -2.76 -19.08 -4.35
CA ALA A 116 -4.11 -19.24 -4.91
C ALA A 116 -4.08 -19.10 -6.45
N SER A 117 -3.31 -18.16 -6.98
CA SER A 117 -3.09 -17.97 -8.41
C SER A 117 -2.39 -19.17 -9.05
N MET A 118 -1.36 -19.75 -8.39
CA MET A 118 -0.71 -20.98 -8.88
C MET A 118 -1.70 -22.14 -9.00
N TYR A 119 -2.61 -22.27 -8.05
CA TYR A 119 -3.62 -23.35 -8.09
C TYR A 119 -4.75 -23.08 -9.07
N ALA A 120 -5.06 -21.81 -9.36
CA ALA A 120 -5.96 -21.47 -10.46
C ALA A 120 -5.37 -21.89 -11.81
N LEU A 121 -4.10 -21.57 -12.07
CA LEU A 121 -3.41 -22.03 -13.29
C LEU A 121 -3.29 -23.55 -13.34
N LYS A 122 -2.97 -24.20 -12.21
CA LYS A 122 -2.89 -25.66 -12.12
C LYS A 122 -4.22 -26.32 -12.50
N TYR A 123 -5.35 -25.81 -12.00
CA TYR A 123 -6.67 -26.30 -12.34
C TYR A 123 -6.93 -26.27 -13.85
N LEU A 124 -6.67 -25.13 -14.48
CA LEU A 124 -6.89 -24.94 -15.93
C LEU A 124 -6.01 -25.89 -16.75
N LYS A 125 -4.76 -26.09 -16.32
CA LYS A 125 -3.82 -27.01 -16.95
C LYS A 125 -4.26 -28.46 -16.79
N ASP A 126 -4.56 -28.91 -15.57
CA ASP A 126 -4.90 -30.30 -15.26
C ASP A 126 -6.23 -30.74 -15.89
N THR A 127 -7.16 -29.82 -16.06
CA THR A 127 -8.44 -30.04 -16.74
C THR A 127 -8.35 -29.88 -18.26
N ASN A 128 -7.17 -29.55 -18.79
CA ASN A 128 -6.98 -29.23 -20.21
C ASN A 128 -8.00 -28.18 -20.73
N TYR A 129 -8.26 -27.15 -19.91
CA TYR A 129 -9.17 -26.08 -20.29
C TYR A 129 -8.71 -25.43 -21.61
N PRO A 130 -9.61 -25.18 -22.60
CA PRO A 130 -9.24 -24.67 -23.91
C PRO A 130 -8.85 -23.19 -23.87
N LEU A 131 -7.62 -22.92 -23.43
CA LEU A 131 -7.06 -21.56 -23.42
C LEU A 131 -6.80 -21.07 -24.83
N LYS A 132 -7.36 -19.90 -25.18
CA LYS A 132 -7.12 -19.16 -26.43
C LYS A 132 -5.93 -18.21 -26.28
N LYS A 133 -5.55 -17.91 -25.04
CA LYS A 133 -4.48 -16.98 -24.66
C LYS A 133 -3.47 -17.66 -23.75
N LYS A 134 -2.27 -17.11 -23.67
CA LYS A 134 -1.32 -17.47 -22.58
C LYS A 134 -1.85 -16.94 -21.27
N VAL A 135 -1.66 -17.68 -20.20
CA VAL A 135 -1.88 -17.22 -18.82
C VAL A 135 -0.56 -17.22 -18.11
N ARG A 136 -0.13 -16.08 -17.64
CA ARG A 136 1.17 -15.88 -17.01
C ARG A 136 0.99 -15.34 -15.60
N LEU A 137 1.48 -16.08 -14.61
CA LEU A 137 1.63 -15.62 -13.24
C LEU A 137 3.02 -15.02 -13.08
N ILE A 138 3.08 -13.73 -12.79
CA ILE A 138 4.30 -12.95 -12.60
C ILE A 138 4.43 -12.68 -11.11
N LEU A 139 5.58 -12.98 -10.52
CA LEU A 139 5.86 -12.85 -9.09
C LEU A 139 7.05 -11.93 -8.89
N GLY A 140 6.81 -10.71 -8.39
CA GLY A 140 7.83 -9.71 -8.12
C GLY A 140 8.33 -9.74 -6.67
N CYS A 141 9.41 -9.00 -6.37
CA CYS A 141 10.01 -8.93 -5.01
C CYS A 141 10.38 -7.51 -4.58
N ASN A 142 9.56 -6.52 -4.90
CA ASN A 142 9.78 -5.13 -4.47
C ASN A 142 8.49 -4.29 -4.61
N GLU A 143 7.32 -4.87 -4.32
CA GLU A 143 6.06 -4.13 -4.31
C GLU A 143 6.09 -3.07 -3.22
N GLU A 144 6.33 -3.51 -2.00
CA GLU A 144 6.29 -2.76 -0.74
C GLU A 144 7.26 -1.56 -0.69
N THR A 145 8.23 -1.54 -1.60
CA THR A 145 9.31 -0.53 -1.58
C THR A 145 9.57 0.14 -2.93
N GLY A 146 8.61 0.08 -3.88
CA GLY A 146 8.61 0.92 -5.08
C GLY A 146 8.52 0.25 -6.43
N SER A 147 8.19 -1.03 -6.49
CA SER A 147 7.80 -1.78 -7.71
C SER A 147 8.84 -1.78 -8.84
N GLN A 148 10.14 -1.64 -8.52
CA GLN A 148 11.21 -1.68 -9.53
C GLN A 148 11.30 -3.05 -10.21
N CYS A 149 10.90 -4.12 -9.51
CA CYS A 149 10.82 -5.47 -10.02
C CYS A 149 9.90 -5.58 -11.25
N ILE A 150 8.69 -5.05 -11.17
CA ILE A 150 7.73 -5.08 -12.28
C ILE A 150 8.14 -4.11 -13.40
N LYS A 151 8.69 -2.95 -13.07
CA LYS A 151 9.29 -2.05 -14.08
C LYS A 151 10.41 -2.74 -14.87
N HIS A 152 11.27 -3.52 -14.20
CA HIS A 152 12.30 -4.32 -14.85
C HIS A 152 11.69 -5.40 -15.76
N TYR A 153 10.66 -6.12 -15.27
CA TYR A 153 9.92 -7.09 -16.07
C TYR A 153 9.31 -6.45 -17.33
N VAL A 154 8.59 -5.34 -17.18
CA VAL A 154 7.93 -4.61 -18.29
C VAL A 154 8.95 -4.11 -19.30
N ASN A 155 10.11 -3.63 -18.87
CA ASN A 155 11.19 -3.22 -19.77
C ASN A 155 11.73 -4.38 -20.63
N LYS A 156 11.69 -5.62 -20.11
CA LYS A 156 12.23 -6.81 -20.77
C LYS A 156 11.21 -7.52 -21.66
N TYR A 157 9.95 -7.57 -21.24
CA TYR A 157 8.90 -8.38 -21.89
C TYR A 157 7.69 -7.58 -22.38
N GLY A 158 7.58 -6.31 -22.01
CA GLY A 158 6.38 -5.51 -22.20
C GLY A 158 5.31 -5.77 -21.14
N SER A 159 4.23 -5.00 -21.19
CA SER A 159 3.03 -5.22 -20.38
C SER A 159 2.22 -6.39 -20.94
N VAL A 160 1.36 -6.98 -20.09
CA VAL A 160 0.38 -7.99 -20.52
C VAL A 160 -0.76 -7.32 -21.31
N ASP A 161 -1.54 -8.12 -22.05
CA ASP A 161 -2.67 -7.58 -22.82
C ASP A 161 -3.88 -7.29 -21.94
N MET A 162 -4.07 -8.05 -20.86
CA MET A 162 -5.09 -7.88 -19.83
C MET A 162 -4.74 -8.68 -18.60
N GLY A 163 -5.32 -8.35 -17.45
CA GLY A 163 -5.12 -9.14 -16.25
C GLY A 163 -5.39 -8.38 -14.96
N PHE A 164 -4.86 -8.89 -13.87
CA PHE A 164 -5.06 -8.31 -12.56
C PHE A 164 -3.91 -8.59 -11.59
N THR A 165 -3.81 -7.77 -10.54
CA THR A 165 -3.01 -8.06 -9.37
C THR A 165 -3.96 -8.45 -8.23
N PRO A 166 -3.82 -9.64 -7.62
CA PRO A 166 -4.63 -10.07 -6.48
C PRO A 166 -4.09 -9.49 -5.17
N ASP A 167 -3.87 -8.19 -5.16
CA ASP A 167 -3.26 -7.43 -4.08
C ASP A 167 -4.15 -6.22 -3.75
N GLY A 168 -5.24 -6.48 -3.05
CA GLY A 168 -6.24 -5.49 -2.65
C GLY A 168 -7.53 -6.13 -2.17
N SER A 169 -8.65 -5.41 -2.26
CA SER A 169 -9.97 -5.86 -1.80
C SER A 169 -10.84 -6.37 -2.95
N PHE A 170 -11.69 -7.37 -2.66
CA PHE A 170 -12.82 -7.70 -3.52
C PHE A 170 -13.94 -6.65 -3.39
N PRO A 171 -14.79 -6.44 -4.42
CA PRO A 171 -14.80 -7.14 -5.72
C PRO A 171 -13.78 -6.60 -6.73
N GLY A 172 -12.90 -5.70 -6.35
CA GLY A 172 -11.81 -5.16 -7.14
C GLY A 172 -11.71 -3.65 -7.08
N ILE A 173 -10.59 -3.11 -7.57
CA ILE A 173 -10.23 -1.71 -7.50
C ILE A 173 -10.08 -1.18 -8.92
N TYR A 174 -11.03 -0.32 -9.36
CA TYR A 174 -10.98 0.26 -10.71
C TYR A 174 -10.16 1.55 -10.77
N ALA A 175 -9.87 2.15 -9.61
CA ALA A 175 -9.16 3.41 -9.53
C ALA A 175 -8.31 3.52 -8.26
N GLU A 176 -7.12 4.08 -8.41
CA GLU A 176 -6.17 4.36 -7.33
C GLU A 176 -5.76 5.83 -7.39
N LYS A 177 -5.83 6.55 -6.25
CA LYS A 177 -5.45 7.97 -6.18
C LYS A 177 -4.02 8.19 -6.63
N GLY A 178 -3.76 9.35 -7.24
CA GLY A 178 -2.41 9.83 -7.46
C GLY A 178 -1.72 10.18 -6.13
N MET A 179 -0.40 10.16 -6.12
CA MET A 179 0.39 10.38 -4.90
C MET A 179 1.48 11.42 -5.15
N VAL A 180 1.71 12.28 -4.16
CA VAL A 180 2.88 13.15 -4.08
C VAL A 180 3.55 12.96 -2.73
N GLY A 181 4.84 12.65 -2.78
CA GLY A 181 5.73 12.71 -1.64
C GLY A 181 6.57 13.98 -1.65
N GLY A 182 6.65 14.63 -0.51
CA GLY A 182 7.45 15.83 -0.34
C GLY A 182 7.81 16.11 1.10
N ALA A 183 8.32 17.30 1.34
CA ALA A 183 8.63 17.78 2.68
C ALA A 183 8.35 19.29 2.80
N LEU A 184 7.86 19.71 3.96
CA LEU A 184 7.85 21.13 4.36
C LEU A 184 9.17 21.41 5.06
N VAL A 185 9.94 22.35 4.53
CA VAL A 185 11.28 22.67 5.01
C VAL A 185 11.39 24.15 5.34
N GLY A 186 12.02 24.49 6.46
CA GLY A 186 12.27 25.87 6.81
C GLY A 186 13.00 26.05 8.14
N PRO A 187 13.53 27.27 8.39
CA PRO A 187 14.18 27.60 9.65
C PRO A 187 13.17 27.70 10.80
N SER A 188 13.59 27.38 12.01
CA SER A 188 12.76 27.48 13.21
C SER A 188 13.58 27.74 14.46
N LYS A 189 12.98 28.45 15.42
CA LYS A 189 13.51 28.68 16.77
C LYS A 189 13.30 27.48 17.71
N ILE A 190 12.44 26.51 17.35
CA ILE A 190 12.33 25.25 18.09
C ILE A 190 13.74 24.67 18.22
N ILE A 191 14.17 24.33 19.43
CA ILE A 191 15.56 23.89 19.68
C ILE A 191 15.80 22.53 19.01
N ASP A 192 14.90 21.58 19.27
CA ASP A 192 14.90 20.23 18.68
C ASP A 192 13.47 19.73 18.51
N ILE A 193 13.22 18.88 17.53
CA ILE A 193 11.93 18.23 17.30
C ILE A 193 12.11 16.87 16.64
N LYS A 194 11.37 15.89 17.10
CA LYS A 194 11.31 14.56 16.49
C LYS A 194 9.93 13.93 16.70
N GLY A 195 9.37 13.36 15.64
CA GLY A 195 8.09 12.64 15.69
C GLY A 195 7.85 11.80 14.45
N GLY A 196 6.98 10.80 14.60
CA GLY A 196 6.55 9.93 13.54
C GLY A 196 7.50 8.76 13.22
N GLU A 197 6.94 7.74 12.58
CA GLU A 197 7.63 6.48 12.25
C GLU A 197 7.80 6.31 10.73
N ALA A 198 6.76 6.65 9.96
CA ALA A 198 6.78 6.56 8.50
C ALA A 198 5.95 7.70 7.88
N ARG A 199 6.27 8.08 6.64
CA ARG A 199 5.61 9.17 5.92
C ARG A 199 4.11 8.93 5.74
N ASN A 200 3.73 7.69 5.46
CA ASN A 200 2.35 7.26 5.21
C ASN A 200 1.57 6.83 6.46
N ILE A 201 2.06 7.17 7.65
CA ILE A 201 1.37 6.93 8.92
C ILE A 201 1.10 8.26 9.62
N VAL A 202 -0.12 8.44 10.13
CA VAL A 202 -0.50 9.59 10.98
C VAL A 202 0.34 9.57 12.25
N CYS A 203 1.02 10.66 12.55
CA CYS A 203 1.97 10.75 13.66
C CYS A 203 1.25 10.65 15.03
N LYS A 204 1.45 9.55 15.75
CA LYS A 204 0.85 9.31 17.09
C LYS A 204 1.61 9.97 18.24
N LYS A 205 2.82 10.47 17.99
CA LYS A 205 3.63 11.12 19.04
C LYS A 205 4.70 12.01 18.42
N VAL A 206 4.79 13.25 18.90
CA VAL A 206 5.87 14.18 18.59
C VAL A 206 6.42 14.75 19.89
N SER A 207 7.75 14.87 19.99
CA SER A 207 8.44 15.53 21.09
C SER A 207 9.30 16.67 20.54
N CYS A 208 9.31 17.79 21.24
CA CYS A 208 10.15 18.94 20.88
C CYS A 208 10.75 19.59 22.13
N LYS A 209 11.82 20.34 21.91
CA LYS A 209 12.44 21.20 22.89
C LYS A 209 12.26 22.66 22.50
N LEU A 210 11.63 23.45 23.36
CA LEU A 210 11.28 24.85 23.12
C LEU A 210 12.13 25.80 23.98
N PRO A 211 12.48 26.99 23.51
CA PRO A 211 13.13 27.99 24.34
C PRO A 211 12.22 28.40 25.51
N LEU A 212 12.79 28.53 26.69
CA LEU A 212 12.04 28.96 27.88
C LEU A 212 11.38 30.34 27.67
N ASN A 213 10.14 30.47 28.14
CA ASN A 213 9.33 31.71 28.05
C ASN A 213 9.12 32.20 26.61
N SER A 214 9.20 31.35 25.61
CA SER A 214 9.02 31.70 24.20
C SER A 214 7.58 31.69 23.72
N PHE A 215 6.64 31.15 24.50
CA PHE A 215 5.21 31.02 24.20
C PHE A 215 4.35 31.14 25.46
N ASP A 216 3.06 31.41 25.30
CA ASP A 216 2.07 31.42 26.37
C ASP A 216 1.64 29.98 26.70
N GLU A 217 2.22 29.42 27.76
CA GLU A 217 1.94 28.03 28.18
C GLU A 217 0.46 27.79 28.55
N ASN A 218 -0.24 28.82 29.06
CA ASN A 218 -1.66 28.68 29.39
C ASN A 218 -2.52 28.58 28.13
N LYS A 219 -2.25 29.37 27.10
CA LYS A 219 -2.91 29.29 25.80
C LYS A 219 -2.62 27.94 25.12
N PHE A 220 -1.35 27.49 25.16
CA PHE A 220 -0.94 26.19 24.63
C PHE A 220 -1.75 25.04 25.24
N LYS A 221 -1.79 24.97 26.57
CA LYS A 221 -2.56 23.97 27.32
C LYS A 221 -4.05 24.07 27.01
N SER A 222 -4.61 25.26 27.09
CA SER A 222 -6.03 25.49 26.80
C SER A 222 -6.43 25.03 25.39
N TYR A 223 -5.56 25.22 24.40
CA TYR A 223 -5.82 24.77 23.04
C TYR A 223 -5.84 23.24 22.95
N LEU A 224 -4.86 22.55 23.52
CA LEU A 224 -4.79 21.07 23.50
C LEU A 224 -5.93 20.45 24.32
N ASP A 225 -6.23 21.00 25.51
CA ASP A 225 -7.33 20.55 26.35
C ASP A 225 -8.69 20.68 25.65
N SER A 226 -8.92 21.80 24.92
CA SER A 226 -10.16 22.03 24.19
C SER A 226 -10.36 21.10 22.98
N ASN A 227 -9.29 20.43 22.54
CA ASN A 227 -9.30 19.44 21.45
C ASN A 227 -9.10 18.01 21.95
N ASP A 228 -9.18 17.74 23.25
CA ASP A 228 -8.97 16.43 23.89
C ASP A 228 -7.61 15.77 23.54
N VAL A 229 -6.59 16.59 23.32
CA VAL A 229 -5.25 16.12 22.94
C VAL A 229 -4.38 15.94 24.17
N LYS A 230 -3.86 14.74 24.36
CA LYS A 230 -2.93 14.43 25.45
C LYS A 230 -1.55 15.05 25.20
N TYR A 231 -0.97 15.64 26.24
CA TYR A 231 0.38 16.22 26.19
C TYR A 231 1.13 16.11 27.53
N GLU A 232 2.44 16.35 27.47
CA GLU A 232 3.33 16.44 28.63
C GLU A 232 4.26 17.66 28.44
N ILE A 233 4.47 18.45 29.50
CA ILE A 233 5.38 19.62 29.51
C ILE A 233 6.29 19.49 30.72
N ASN A 234 7.61 19.46 30.50
CA ASN A 234 8.65 19.39 31.52
C ASN A 234 9.75 20.44 31.24
N GLY A 235 9.54 21.69 31.65
CA GLY A 235 10.44 22.79 31.34
C GLY A 235 10.45 23.11 29.84
N GLU A 236 11.59 22.89 29.19
CA GLU A 236 11.73 23.09 27.74
C GLU A 236 11.17 21.92 26.89
N ASP A 237 10.99 20.75 27.50
CA ASP A 237 10.58 19.53 26.79
C ASP A 237 9.05 19.44 26.74
N VAL A 238 8.51 19.34 25.54
CA VAL A 238 7.08 19.19 25.25
C VAL A 238 6.86 17.94 24.43
N THR A 239 5.88 17.13 24.81
CA THR A 239 5.43 15.98 24.07
C THR A 239 3.93 16.08 23.82
N VAL A 240 3.49 15.84 22.58
CA VAL A 240 2.08 15.79 22.19
C VAL A 240 1.79 14.39 21.64
N TYR A 241 0.63 13.84 22.02
CA TYR A 241 0.19 12.50 21.64
C TYR A 241 -1.03 12.60 20.71
N GLY A 242 -1.08 11.71 19.75
CA GLY A 242 -2.17 11.56 18.79
C GLY A 242 -2.62 10.10 18.67
N ILE A 243 -3.29 9.80 17.58
CA ILE A 243 -3.82 8.47 17.24
C ILE A 243 -3.32 8.13 15.84
N ALA A 244 -2.66 6.97 15.70
CA ALA A 244 -2.18 6.51 14.40
C ALA A 244 -3.33 6.09 13.49
N ALA A 245 -3.16 6.34 12.19
CA ALA A 245 -4.01 5.84 11.11
C ALA A 245 -3.17 5.77 9.83
N HIS A 246 -3.69 5.15 8.78
CA HIS A 246 -3.04 5.16 7.48
C HIS A 246 -3.11 6.56 6.85
N GLY A 247 -2.02 7.03 6.22
CA GLY A 247 -1.92 8.38 5.65
C GLY A 247 -2.91 8.68 4.51
N ALA A 248 -3.46 7.67 3.87
CA ALA A 248 -4.52 7.84 2.87
C ALA A 248 -5.90 8.16 3.49
N SER A 249 -6.08 7.85 4.78
CA SER A 249 -7.32 8.08 5.56
C SER A 249 -6.98 8.78 6.88
N PRO A 250 -6.40 10.00 6.81
CA PRO A 250 -5.92 10.70 8.01
C PRO A 250 -7.04 11.09 8.97
N ASP A 251 -8.28 11.17 8.50
CA ASP A 251 -9.49 11.45 9.30
C ASP A 251 -9.77 10.38 10.37
N LEU A 252 -9.26 9.16 10.20
CA LEU A 252 -9.39 8.07 11.18
C LEU A 252 -8.38 8.18 12.32
N GLY A 253 -7.45 9.13 12.24
CA GLY A 253 -6.41 9.36 13.24
C GLY A 253 -6.45 10.75 13.85
N MET A 254 -5.43 11.03 14.69
CA MET A 254 -5.17 12.35 15.27
C MET A 254 -3.68 12.65 15.13
N ASN A 255 -3.31 13.58 14.26
CA ASN A 255 -1.91 13.86 13.96
C ASN A 255 -1.27 14.76 15.04
N ALA A 256 -0.41 14.20 15.87
CA ALA A 256 0.27 14.92 16.95
C ALA A 256 1.11 16.12 16.46
N ILE A 257 1.69 16.05 15.24
CA ILE A 257 2.46 17.14 14.65
C ILE A 257 1.54 18.34 14.37
N ASN A 258 0.39 18.10 13.74
CA ASN A 258 -0.56 19.15 13.41
C ASN A 258 -1.04 19.87 14.67
N TYR A 259 -1.43 19.14 15.70
CA TYR A 259 -1.87 19.71 16.98
C TYR A 259 -0.77 20.45 17.72
N LEU A 260 0.48 19.97 17.67
CA LEU A 260 1.61 20.69 18.25
C LEU A 260 1.80 22.06 17.61
N PHE A 261 1.82 22.14 16.27
CA PHE A 261 2.03 23.40 15.56
C PHE A 261 0.86 24.36 15.72
N GLU A 262 -0.37 23.89 15.70
CA GLU A 262 -1.54 24.73 15.97
C GLU A 262 -1.56 25.23 17.43
N ALA A 263 -1.17 24.42 18.39
CA ALA A 263 -1.05 24.86 19.79
C ALA A 263 0.03 25.93 19.96
N LEU A 264 1.19 25.80 19.31
CA LEU A 264 2.27 26.78 19.32
C LEU A 264 1.84 28.09 18.66
N TYR A 265 1.12 28.03 17.53
CA TYR A 265 0.57 29.20 16.86
C TYR A 265 -0.41 29.96 17.77
N ASN A 266 -1.36 29.26 18.38
CA ASN A 266 -2.35 29.83 19.30
C ASN A 266 -1.73 30.33 20.61
N ALA A 267 -0.54 29.86 20.97
CA ALA A 267 0.23 30.26 22.13
C ALA A 267 1.21 31.45 21.84
N ASP A 268 1.04 32.15 20.73
CA ASP A 268 1.87 33.26 20.34
C ASP A 268 3.38 32.92 20.21
N PHE A 269 3.73 31.68 19.88
CA PHE A 269 5.10 31.31 19.60
C PHE A 269 5.55 31.96 18.28
N ASN A 270 6.25 33.06 18.37
CA ASN A 270 6.68 33.85 17.22
C ASN A 270 7.82 33.14 16.45
N ASP A 271 7.44 32.28 15.56
CA ASP A 271 8.32 31.41 14.76
C ASP A 271 7.87 31.36 13.31
N GLU A 272 8.82 31.46 12.38
CA GLU A 272 8.54 31.52 10.95
C GLU A 272 7.96 30.18 10.43
N TYR A 273 8.53 29.06 10.87
CA TYR A 273 8.04 27.74 10.45
C TYR A 273 6.65 27.43 11.03
N VAL A 274 6.38 27.83 12.29
CA VAL A 274 5.06 27.66 12.92
C VAL A 274 3.99 28.44 12.15
N ASN A 275 4.29 29.71 11.77
CA ASN A 275 3.36 30.53 10.97
C ASN A 275 3.13 29.94 9.58
N PHE A 276 4.19 29.45 8.92
CA PHE A 276 4.12 28.79 7.63
C PHE A 276 3.28 27.50 7.72
N PHE A 277 3.50 26.66 8.74
CA PHE A 277 2.75 25.42 8.96
C PHE A 277 1.26 25.71 9.18
N HIS A 278 0.93 26.68 10.06
CA HIS A 278 -0.45 27.12 10.31
C HIS A 278 -1.14 27.59 9.03
N LYS A 279 -0.45 28.37 8.21
CA LYS A 279 -1.00 28.95 6.97
C LYS A 279 -1.33 27.90 5.93
N PHE A 280 -0.46 26.93 5.71
CA PHE A 280 -0.57 25.99 4.60
C PHE A 280 -1.06 24.60 4.99
N ILE A 281 -0.96 24.23 6.27
CA ILE A 281 -1.38 22.93 6.80
C ILE A 281 -2.42 23.10 7.90
N GLY A 282 -2.01 23.51 9.10
CA GLY A 282 -2.87 23.55 10.28
C GLY A 282 -3.48 22.18 10.60
N LEU A 283 -4.80 22.15 10.73
CA LEU A 283 -5.58 20.89 10.87
C LEU A 283 -6.25 20.44 9.55
N ASP A 284 -5.91 21.06 8.42
CA ASP A 284 -6.46 20.69 7.12
C ASP A 284 -5.89 19.35 6.65
N LEU A 285 -6.76 18.37 6.52
CA LEU A 285 -6.43 17.03 6.06
C LEU A 285 -6.72 16.80 4.56
N HIS A 286 -7.27 17.82 3.88
CA HIS A 286 -7.71 17.73 2.48
C HIS A 286 -6.96 18.66 1.53
N GLY A 287 -6.00 19.45 2.06
CA GLY A 287 -5.14 20.33 1.26
C GLY A 287 -5.82 21.61 0.77
N GLU A 288 -6.94 21.98 1.35
CA GLU A 288 -7.65 23.23 1.00
C GLU A 288 -6.74 24.45 1.16
N LYS A 289 -5.99 24.51 2.27
CA LYS A 289 -5.01 25.59 2.54
C LYS A 289 -3.86 25.62 1.54
N MET A 290 -3.59 24.54 0.84
CA MET A 290 -2.58 24.46 -0.22
C MET A 290 -3.15 24.69 -1.62
N GLY A 291 -4.45 24.99 -1.73
CA GLY A 291 -5.14 25.29 -2.98
C GLY A 291 -5.73 24.06 -3.68
N PHE A 292 -5.91 22.94 -2.97
CA PHE A 292 -6.56 21.74 -3.50
C PHE A 292 -8.09 21.79 -3.36
N GLU A 293 -8.68 22.95 -2.95
CA GLU A 293 -10.12 23.18 -3.06
C GLU A 293 -10.59 22.95 -4.50
N GLY A 294 -11.62 22.15 -4.68
CA GLY A 294 -12.17 21.86 -6.01
C GLY A 294 -11.38 20.86 -6.87
N ILE A 295 -10.28 20.30 -6.36
CA ILE A 295 -9.65 19.11 -6.94
C ILE A 295 -10.24 17.87 -6.26
N ALA A 296 -11.53 17.82 -6.09
CA ALA A 296 -12.27 16.62 -5.76
C ALA A 296 -12.99 16.14 -7.02
N ASP A 297 -13.08 14.86 -7.21
CA ASP A 297 -14.05 14.27 -8.14
C ASP A 297 -15.22 13.65 -7.34
N GLU A 298 -16.20 13.08 -8.05
CA GLU A 298 -17.40 12.54 -7.43
C GLU A 298 -17.11 11.36 -6.48
N GLU A 299 -15.94 10.74 -6.60
CA GLU A 299 -15.62 9.48 -5.95
C GLU A 299 -14.41 9.59 -5.01
N THR A 300 -13.52 10.58 -5.24
CA THR A 300 -12.27 10.71 -4.49
C THR A 300 -11.98 12.17 -4.10
N ASN A 301 -11.41 12.35 -2.92
CA ASN A 301 -10.92 13.63 -2.40
C ASN A 301 -9.39 13.61 -2.21
N THR A 302 -8.81 14.78 -2.00
CA THR A 302 -7.42 14.89 -1.57
C THR A 302 -7.28 14.45 -0.12
N SER A 303 -6.18 13.80 0.24
CA SER A 303 -5.77 13.60 1.63
C SER A 303 -4.32 14.05 1.84
N VAL A 304 -4.03 14.63 3.00
CA VAL A 304 -2.72 15.16 3.38
C VAL A 304 -2.32 14.63 4.74
N ASN A 305 -1.17 13.97 4.81
CA ASN A 305 -0.60 13.49 6.06
C ASN A 305 0.81 14.03 6.27
N ILE A 306 1.07 14.52 7.47
CA ILE A 306 2.41 14.88 7.95
C ILE A 306 2.92 13.73 8.81
N GLY A 307 3.71 12.83 8.20
CA GLY A 307 4.04 11.54 8.82
C GLY A 307 5.24 11.60 9.76
N VAL A 308 6.31 12.26 9.36
CA VAL A 308 7.59 12.31 10.10
C VAL A 308 8.10 13.73 10.18
N ILE A 309 8.63 14.14 11.32
CA ILE A 309 9.25 15.44 11.51
C ILE A 309 10.59 15.33 12.24
N SER A 310 11.55 16.14 11.83
CA SER A 310 12.84 16.26 12.51
C SER A 310 13.45 17.65 12.28
N LYS A 311 14.46 18.00 13.10
CA LYS A 311 15.27 19.21 12.89
C LYS A 311 16.73 18.83 12.68
N LYS A 312 17.35 19.46 11.69
CA LYS A 312 18.78 19.33 11.41
C LYS A 312 19.32 20.65 10.88
N ASP A 313 20.53 21.05 11.31
CA ASP A 313 21.22 22.25 10.83
C ASP A 313 20.36 23.53 10.85
N GLY A 314 19.56 23.69 11.93
CA GLY A 314 18.67 24.86 12.13
C GLY A 314 17.35 24.80 11.38
N LYS A 315 17.14 23.84 10.49
CA LYS A 315 15.91 23.67 9.70
C LYS A 315 15.08 22.49 10.17
N ILE A 316 13.77 22.69 10.20
CA ILE A 316 12.78 21.61 10.35
C ILE A 316 12.51 21.04 8.96
N THR A 317 12.35 19.74 8.93
CA THR A 317 11.85 18.97 7.77
C THR A 317 10.68 18.11 8.25
N ALA A 318 9.49 18.35 7.70
CA ALA A 318 8.30 17.56 7.95
C ALA A 318 7.86 16.86 6.66
N SER A 319 7.82 15.53 6.65
CA SER A 319 7.44 14.75 5.47
C SER A 319 5.95 14.90 5.18
N VAL A 320 5.62 15.02 3.90
CA VAL A 320 4.25 15.10 3.39
C VAL A 320 3.95 13.85 2.55
N ASP A 321 2.89 13.14 2.88
CA ASP A 321 2.23 12.15 2.03
C ASP A 321 0.89 12.75 1.59
N MET A 322 0.76 13.05 0.32
CA MET A 322 -0.46 13.57 -0.27
C MET A 322 -1.02 12.58 -1.27
N ARG A 323 -2.32 12.33 -1.17
CA ARG A 323 -3.09 11.58 -2.17
C ARG A 323 -4.06 12.53 -2.84
N PHE A 324 -4.11 12.50 -4.16
CA PHE A 324 -4.96 13.42 -4.94
C PHE A 324 -5.90 12.63 -5.87
N PRO A 325 -7.05 13.24 -6.27
CA PRO A 325 -8.11 12.57 -7.03
C PRO A 325 -7.66 11.98 -8.36
N ILE A 326 -8.38 10.94 -8.79
CA ILE A 326 -8.08 10.13 -9.97
C ILE A 326 -8.18 10.88 -11.30
N LYS A 327 -8.91 12.00 -11.36
CA LYS A 327 -9.03 12.86 -12.56
C LYS A 327 -7.95 13.95 -12.63
N SER A 328 -7.03 14.01 -11.67
CA SER A 328 -5.91 14.96 -11.62
C SER A 328 -4.59 14.27 -12.03
N HIS A 329 -3.55 15.06 -12.26
CA HIS A 329 -2.23 14.57 -12.61
C HIS A 329 -1.16 15.09 -11.66
N VAL A 330 -0.04 14.37 -11.52
CA VAL A 330 1.12 14.80 -10.71
C VAL A 330 1.57 16.22 -11.06
N LYS A 331 1.56 16.61 -12.35
CA LYS A 331 1.93 17.96 -12.79
C LYS A 331 1.01 19.03 -12.21
N ASP A 332 -0.29 18.75 -12.07
CA ASP A 332 -1.29 19.69 -11.57
C ASP A 332 -1.14 19.84 -10.05
N ALA A 333 -1.00 18.73 -9.34
CA ALA A 333 -0.68 18.71 -7.91
C ALA A 333 0.63 19.45 -7.62
N LYS A 334 1.69 19.18 -8.39
CA LYS A 334 2.98 19.85 -8.26
C LYS A 334 2.86 21.35 -8.48
N ALA A 335 2.09 21.82 -9.47
CA ALA A 335 1.91 23.25 -9.75
C ALA A 335 1.24 24.02 -8.60
N LEU A 336 0.41 23.36 -7.79
CA LEU A 336 -0.15 23.92 -6.55
C LEU A 336 0.90 23.92 -5.44
N LEU A 337 1.59 22.82 -5.23
CA LEU A 337 2.61 22.65 -4.19
C LEU A 337 3.81 23.58 -4.38
N ASP A 338 4.20 23.90 -5.62
CA ASP A 338 5.26 24.89 -5.92
C ASP A 338 4.91 26.33 -5.42
N LYS A 339 3.62 26.59 -5.10
CA LYS A 339 3.16 27.86 -4.49
C LYS A 339 3.18 27.83 -2.96
N VAL A 340 3.35 26.66 -2.35
CA VAL A 340 3.43 26.47 -0.89
C VAL A 340 4.82 26.92 -0.42
N LYS A 341 4.98 28.22 -0.29
CA LYS A 341 6.22 28.88 0.14
C LYS A 341 5.94 30.22 0.79
N GLU A 342 6.73 30.55 1.79
CA GLU A 342 6.72 31.85 2.47
C GLU A 342 8.07 32.09 3.15
N ASN A 343 8.71 33.22 2.87
CA ASN A 343 10.07 33.56 3.32
C ASN A 343 11.06 32.40 2.99
N ASP A 344 11.74 31.86 4.02
CA ASP A 344 12.70 30.76 3.89
C ASP A 344 12.06 29.37 4.10
N CYS A 345 10.73 29.30 4.19
CA CYS A 345 9.96 28.04 4.30
C CYS A 345 9.33 27.67 2.95
N ALA A 346 9.39 26.40 2.57
CA ALA A 346 8.81 25.92 1.32
C ALA A 346 8.44 24.44 1.39
N PHE A 347 7.56 24.03 0.46
CA PHE A 347 7.38 22.63 0.11
C PHE A 347 8.48 22.21 -0.88
N GLU A 348 9.15 21.11 -0.57
CA GLU A 348 10.12 20.46 -1.45
C GLU A 348 9.50 19.18 -2.04
N PHE A 349 9.33 19.15 -3.36
CA PHE A 349 8.82 17.98 -4.08
C PHE A 349 9.89 16.88 -4.14
N ILE A 350 9.54 15.64 -3.77
CA ILE A 350 10.45 14.49 -3.81
C ILE A 350 10.10 13.56 -4.95
N ASN A 351 8.85 13.10 -5.02
CA ASN A 351 8.37 12.18 -6.04
C ASN A 351 6.86 12.33 -6.28
N GLY A 352 6.39 11.81 -7.39
CA GLY A 352 4.96 11.71 -7.70
C GLY A 352 4.65 10.41 -8.44
N ILE A 353 3.46 9.89 -8.22
CA ILE A 353 2.92 8.70 -8.87
C ILE A 353 1.56 9.09 -9.45
N GLU A 354 1.38 8.89 -10.76
CA GLU A 354 0.12 9.18 -11.43
C GLU A 354 -1.02 8.31 -10.87
N PRO A 355 -2.26 8.80 -10.89
CA PRO A 355 -3.41 7.99 -10.55
C PRO A 355 -3.62 6.88 -11.58
N LEU A 356 -4.27 5.81 -11.15
CA LEU A 356 -4.79 4.76 -12.02
C LEU A 356 -6.31 4.91 -12.15
N TYR A 357 -6.82 4.75 -13.36
CA TYR A 357 -8.25 4.73 -13.63
C TYR A 357 -8.59 3.77 -14.76
N PHE A 358 -9.53 2.89 -14.51
CA PHE A 358 -10.13 2.03 -15.51
C PHE A 358 -11.62 2.31 -15.64
N ASP A 359 -12.09 2.50 -16.85
CA ASP A 359 -13.51 2.56 -17.15
C ASP A 359 -14.17 1.22 -16.78
N GLN A 360 -15.13 1.26 -15.88
CA GLN A 360 -15.84 0.08 -15.38
C GLN A 360 -16.67 -0.62 -16.46
N ASP A 361 -16.94 0.03 -17.59
CA ASP A 361 -17.61 -0.56 -18.74
C ASP A 361 -16.72 -1.40 -19.64
N LYS A 362 -15.40 -1.39 -19.43
CA LYS A 362 -14.47 -2.23 -20.21
C LYS A 362 -14.81 -3.72 -20.07
N PRO A 363 -14.73 -4.48 -21.18
CA PRO A 363 -15.00 -5.93 -21.15
C PRO A 363 -14.21 -6.71 -20.11
N MET A 364 -12.94 -6.33 -19.91
CA MET A 364 -12.07 -6.93 -18.90
C MET A 364 -12.64 -6.76 -17.48
N ILE A 365 -13.08 -5.56 -17.11
CA ILE A 365 -13.66 -5.26 -15.80
C ILE A 365 -14.96 -6.07 -15.58
N LYS A 366 -15.84 -6.07 -16.58
CA LYS A 366 -17.10 -6.84 -16.53
C LYS A 366 -16.85 -8.35 -16.42
N ALA A 367 -15.82 -8.86 -17.08
CA ALA A 367 -15.43 -10.27 -17.01
C ALA A 367 -14.99 -10.68 -15.59
N MET A 368 -14.21 -9.82 -14.91
CA MET A 368 -13.75 -10.06 -13.55
C MET A 368 -14.89 -9.91 -12.53
N LEU A 369 -15.71 -8.85 -12.61
CA LEU A 369 -16.88 -8.69 -11.75
C LEU A 369 -17.84 -9.88 -11.88
N LYS A 370 -18.07 -10.35 -13.10
CA LYS A 370 -18.87 -11.55 -13.33
C LYS A 370 -18.31 -12.78 -12.61
N ALA A 371 -16.99 -12.98 -12.64
CA ALA A 371 -16.36 -14.09 -11.93
C ALA A 371 -16.58 -14.02 -10.41
N TYR A 372 -16.43 -12.83 -9.84
CA TYR A 372 -16.69 -12.60 -8.42
C TYR A 372 -18.17 -12.88 -8.08
N GLU A 373 -19.12 -12.32 -8.85
CA GLU A 373 -20.56 -12.53 -8.63
C GLU A 373 -21.00 -13.99 -8.79
N ASP A 374 -20.44 -14.71 -9.75
CA ASP A 374 -20.77 -16.12 -10.00
C ASP A 374 -20.30 -17.03 -8.84
N VAL A 375 -19.14 -16.71 -8.23
CA VAL A 375 -18.58 -17.50 -7.13
C VAL A 375 -19.17 -17.13 -5.77
N THR A 376 -19.35 -15.84 -5.50
CA THR A 376 -19.82 -15.36 -4.18
C THR A 376 -21.34 -15.37 -4.06
N GLY A 377 -22.06 -15.29 -5.18
CA GLY A 377 -23.51 -15.09 -5.22
C GLY A 377 -23.96 -13.65 -5.01
N GLU A 378 -23.04 -12.73 -4.72
CA GLU A 378 -23.31 -11.29 -4.64
C GLU A 378 -23.79 -10.79 -6.00
N LYS A 379 -24.78 -9.89 -6.01
CA LYS A 379 -25.34 -9.35 -7.26
C LYS A 379 -25.09 -7.85 -7.33
N ASN A 380 -24.76 -7.39 -8.55
CA ASN A 380 -24.45 -5.99 -8.83
C ASN A 380 -23.24 -5.48 -8.02
N ALA A 381 -22.22 -6.31 -7.85
CA ALA A 381 -20.97 -5.93 -7.24
C ALA A 381 -20.32 -4.77 -8.00
N LYS A 382 -19.73 -3.82 -7.29
CA LYS A 382 -19.06 -2.66 -7.87
C LYS A 382 -17.62 -2.60 -7.40
N MET A 383 -16.70 -2.43 -8.33
CA MET A 383 -15.33 -2.10 -7.96
C MET A 383 -15.26 -0.76 -7.22
N ILE A 384 -14.24 -0.59 -6.40
CA ILE A 384 -14.04 0.58 -5.55
C ILE A 384 -12.86 1.43 -6.02
N ALA A 385 -12.78 2.68 -5.57
CA ALA A 385 -11.61 3.53 -5.67
C ALA A 385 -10.88 3.56 -4.32
N ILE A 386 -9.55 3.49 -4.33
CA ILE A 386 -8.74 3.50 -3.11
C ILE A 386 -7.69 4.62 -3.10
N GLY A 387 -7.23 4.95 -1.90
CA GLY A 387 -6.13 5.90 -1.69
C GLY A 387 -4.74 5.28 -1.82
N GLY A 388 -4.64 3.96 -1.82
CA GLY A 388 -3.41 3.19 -1.93
C GLY A 388 -2.89 3.08 -3.37
N GLY A 389 -1.92 2.19 -3.56
CA GLY A 389 -1.39 1.83 -4.87
C GLY A 389 -0.88 0.41 -4.84
N THR A 390 -1.05 -0.30 -5.94
CA THR A 390 -0.66 -1.70 -6.14
C THR A 390 0.21 -1.82 -7.38
N TYR A 391 0.60 -3.04 -7.76
CA TYR A 391 1.27 -3.29 -9.05
C TYR A 391 0.48 -2.82 -10.26
N ALA A 392 -0.83 -2.58 -10.12
CA ALA A 392 -1.66 -2.03 -11.19
C ALA A 392 -1.14 -0.68 -11.72
N LYS A 393 -0.42 0.10 -10.91
CA LYS A 393 0.29 1.33 -11.36
C LYS A 393 1.60 1.09 -12.09
N SER A 394 2.12 -0.13 -12.04
CA SER A 394 3.46 -0.45 -12.56
C SER A 394 3.43 -1.28 -13.84
N MET A 395 2.24 -1.70 -14.28
CA MET A 395 2.03 -2.46 -15.51
C MET A 395 0.71 -2.04 -16.16
N ASP A 396 0.73 -1.78 -17.46
CA ASP A 396 -0.50 -1.46 -18.21
C ASP A 396 -1.45 -2.66 -18.27
N ASN A 397 -2.74 -2.36 -18.44
CA ASN A 397 -3.82 -3.33 -18.67
C ASN A 397 -4.09 -4.30 -17.51
N ILE A 398 -3.71 -3.95 -16.29
CA ILE A 398 -4.09 -4.70 -15.09
C ILE A 398 -4.77 -3.78 -14.07
N VAL A 399 -5.65 -4.34 -13.26
CA VAL A 399 -6.30 -3.69 -12.11
C VAL A 399 -6.11 -4.56 -10.88
N ALA A 400 -6.27 -4.02 -9.68
CA ALA A 400 -6.32 -4.85 -8.49
C ALA A 400 -7.67 -5.57 -8.41
N PHE A 401 -7.64 -6.88 -8.11
CA PHE A 401 -8.81 -7.74 -8.08
C PHE A 401 -8.69 -8.79 -6.97
N GLY A 402 -9.20 -8.47 -5.81
CA GLY A 402 -8.98 -9.24 -4.58
C GLY A 402 -7.57 -8.98 -4.06
N SER A 403 -7.16 -9.55 -3.03
CA SER A 403 -7.41 -10.87 -2.43
C SER A 403 -8.36 -10.84 -1.22
N ALA A 404 -8.42 -9.73 -0.50
CA ALA A 404 -9.10 -9.65 0.79
C ALA A 404 -10.63 -9.48 0.62
N PHE A 405 -11.38 -10.17 1.47
CA PHE A 405 -12.82 -9.93 1.70
C PHE A 405 -13.01 -9.01 2.92
N ASP A 406 -12.08 -9.04 3.87
CA ASP A 406 -12.06 -8.21 5.07
C ASP A 406 -10.59 -7.92 5.45
N GLU A 407 -10.09 -6.75 5.05
CA GLU A 407 -8.70 -6.34 5.31
C GLU A 407 -8.43 -6.15 6.81
N ASP A 408 -9.40 -5.65 7.56
CA ASP A 408 -9.26 -5.41 9.01
C ASP A 408 -9.10 -6.73 9.76
N ALA A 409 -9.87 -7.78 9.38
CA ALA A 409 -9.75 -9.11 9.97
C ALA A 409 -8.44 -9.81 9.60
N ASN A 410 -7.80 -9.42 8.49
CA ASN A 410 -6.56 -10.03 8.02
C ASN A 410 -5.29 -9.42 8.65
N HIS A 411 -5.38 -8.28 9.32
CA HIS A 411 -4.25 -7.59 9.95
C HIS A 411 -3.07 -7.37 8.99
N ILE A 412 -3.38 -6.94 7.75
CA ILE A 412 -2.37 -6.64 6.73
C ILE A 412 -1.41 -5.59 7.26
N HIS A 413 -0.09 -5.79 7.10
CA HIS A 413 1.00 -4.98 7.62
C HIS A 413 1.15 -4.94 9.16
N ASP A 414 0.25 -5.57 9.92
CA ASP A 414 0.30 -5.64 11.38
C ASP A 414 0.82 -7.00 11.90
N ALA A 415 1.05 -7.09 13.21
CA ALA A 415 1.35 -8.37 13.85
C ALA A 415 0.12 -9.29 13.79
N ASN A 416 0.37 -10.59 13.72
CA ASN A 416 -0.67 -11.62 13.58
C ASN A 416 -1.44 -11.56 12.25
N GLU A 417 -0.80 -11.06 11.18
CA GLU A 417 -1.33 -11.17 9.82
C GLU A 417 -1.80 -12.60 9.56
N SER A 418 -2.98 -12.73 8.97
CA SER A 418 -3.60 -14.01 8.72
C SER A 418 -4.64 -13.95 7.62
N MET A 419 -4.93 -15.09 7.03
CA MET A 419 -6.00 -15.27 6.05
C MET A 419 -6.91 -16.41 6.50
N SER A 420 -8.23 -16.27 6.32
CA SER A 420 -9.13 -17.40 6.59
C SER A 420 -8.96 -18.51 5.53
N ILE A 421 -9.19 -19.76 5.95
CA ILE A 421 -9.15 -20.91 5.04
C ILE A 421 -10.23 -20.80 3.96
N GLU A 422 -11.36 -20.20 4.30
CA GLU A 422 -12.45 -19.99 3.37
C GLU A 422 -12.07 -18.96 2.30
N GLU A 423 -11.48 -17.82 2.69
CA GLU A 423 -10.95 -16.82 1.75
C GLU A 423 -9.93 -17.45 0.81
N PHE A 424 -8.95 -18.18 1.35
CA PHE A 424 -7.93 -18.84 0.55
C PHE A 424 -8.50 -19.76 -0.53
N LYS A 425 -9.53 -20.52 -0.19
CA LYS A 425 -10.25 -21.39 -1.13
C LYS A 425 -11.07 -20.58 -2.15
N LYS A 426 -11.77 -19.55 -1.71
CA LYS A 426 -12.58 -18.69 -2.58
C LYS A 426 -11.73 -17.93 -3.60
N GLN A 427 -10.56 -17.44 -3.21
CA GLN A 427 -9.62 -16.81 -4.13
C GLN A 427 -9.32 -17.72 -5.32
N VAL A 428 -9.01 -19.00 -5.09
CA VAL A 428 -8.75 -19.96 -6.18
C VAL A 428 -9.95 -20.08 -7.11
N GLU A 429 -11.17 -20.18 -6.57
CA GLU A 429 -12.40 -20.30 -7.38
C GLU A 429 -12.63 -19.04 -8.22
N ILE A 430 -12.48 -17.85 -7.61
CA ILE A 430 -12.67 -16.56 -8.29
C ILE A 430 -11.63 -16.38 -9.39
N TYR A 431 -10.35 -16.71 -9.13
CA TYR A 431 -9.28 -16.55 -10.13
C TYR A 431 -9.44 -17.52 -11.30
N ILE A 432 -9.91 -18.75 -11.05
CA ILE A 432 -10.26 -19.71 -12.13
C ILE A 432 -11.33 -19.10 -13.03
N GLU A 433 -12.43 -18.59 -12.47
CA GLU A 433 -13.53 -18.03 -13.27
C GLU A 433 -13.13 -16.71 -13.93
N ALA A 434 -12.31 -15.87 -13.26
CA ALA A 434 -11.77 -14.65 -13.86
C ALA A 434 -10.92 -14.96 -15.09
N ILE A 435 -9.99 -15.92 -15.00
CA ILE A 435 -9.16 -16.32 -16.15
C ILE A 435 -10.03 -16.88 -17.28
N LYS A 436 -11.03 -17.72 -16.96
CA LYS A 436 -11.96 -18.24 -17.98
C LYS A 436 -12.71 -17.13 -18.71
N ASN A 437 -13.24 -16.16 -17.95
CA ASN A 437 -13.98 -15.04 -18.52
C ASN A 437 -13.06 -14.12 -19.34
N LEU A 438 -11.83 -13.84 -18.87
CA LEU A 438 -10.82 -13.06 -19.62
C LEU A 438 -10.33 -13.77 -20.88
N ASN A 439 -10.35 -15.10 -20.91
CA ASN A 439 -10.00 -15.90 -22.08
C ASN A 439 -10.99 -15.71 -23.25
N GLU A 440 -12.23 -15.25 -22.95
CA GLU A 440 -13.27 -15.00 -23.93
C GLU A 440 -13.34 -13.52 -24.38
N VAL A 441 -12.69 -12.59 -23.67
CA VAL A 441 -12.56 -11.16 -24.02
C VAL A 441 -11.44 -10.98 -25.05
#